data_79bf989562310427dd123424dc2dde49
#
_entry.id   79bf989562310427dd123424dc2dde49
#
_cell.length_a   1.000
_cell.length_b   1.000
_cell.length_c   1.000
_cell.angle_alpha   90.00
_cell.angle_beta   90.00
_cell.angle_gamma   90.00
#
_symmetry.space_group_name_H-M   'P 1'
#
loop_
_entity.id
_entity.type
_entity.pdbx_description
1 polymer ?
#
loop_
_entity_poly.entity_id
_entity_poly.type
_entity_poly.pdbx_seq_one_letter_code
_entity_poly.pdbx_strand_id
1 'polypeptide(L)'
;MRQAIISDGCIISDGHIERSVIGVRSIIQSGATIRNSVVMGADYYELSSDRTAEKIPIGIGRNCVIDRAIIDKNARIADGVVITPEGKPENFDAENYYIRDGIVVIPKNATIPAGFWI
;
A
#
# COMPACT_ATOMS: atom_id res chain seq x y z
N MET A 1 15.84 -5.70 0.25
CA MET A 1 15.19 -5.24 1.50
C MET A 1 16.23 -4.66 2.45
N ARG A 2 15.92 -3.58 3.08
CA ARG A 2 16.81 -2.93 4.06
C ARG A 2 16.01 -2.49 5.27
N GLN A 3 16.40 -2.97 6.47
CA GLN A 3 15.73 -2.58 7.72
C GLN A 3 14.22 -2.76 7.65
N ALA A 4 13.78 -3.91 7.17
CA ALA A 4 12.37 -4.21 7.04
C ALA A 4 11.96 -5.36 7.96
N ILE A 5 10.74 -5.27 8.49
CA ILE A 5 10.13 -6.36 9.26
C ILE A 5 8.97 -6.88 8.40
N ILE A 6 9.02 -8.15 8.06
CA ILE A 6 8.03 -8.77 7.19
C ILE A 6 7.36 -9.92 7.94
N SER A 7 6.05 -9.82 8.08
CA SER A 7 5.25 -10.82 8.81
C SER A 7 4.94 -12.04 7.94
N ASP A 8 4.36 -13.05 8.57
CA ASP A 8 4.05 -14.32 7.90
C ASP A 8 3.01 -14.17 6.80
N GLY A 9 3.10 -15.04 5.82
CA GLY A 9 2.09 -15.14 4.77
C GLY A 9 2.17 -14.07 3.70
N CYS A 10 3.24 -13.30 3.64
CA CYS A 10 3.41 -12.28 2.62
C CYS A 10 3.85 -12.87 1.29
N ILE A 11 3.38 -12.28 0.21
CA ILE A 11 3.82 -12.59 -1.14
C ILE A 11 4.43 -11.32 -1.71
N ILE A 12 5.75 -11.30 -1.85
CA ILE A 12 6.47 -10.12 -2.32
C ILE A 12 7.23 -10.50 -3.57
N SER A 13 6.85 -9.89 -4.69
CA SER A 13 7.52 -10.09 -5.97
C SER A 13 8.47 -8.92 -6.16
N ASP A 14 9.71 -9.18 -6.49
CA ASP A 14 10.71 -8.21 -6.97
C ASP A 14 10.43 -6.74 -6.59
N GLY A 15 10.23 -6.47 -5.31
CA GLY A 15 9.98 -5.14 -4.78
C GLY A 15 11.16 -4.62 -3.98
N HIS A 16 11.18 -3.31 -3.75
CA HIS A 16 12.17 -2.66 -2.89
C HIS A 16 11.48 -2.18 -1.62
N ILE A 17 11.90 -2.71 -0.49
CA ILE A 17 11.31 -2.36 0.81
C ILE A 17 12.42 -1.87 1.73
N GLU A 18 12.23 -0.68 2.30
CA GLU A 18 13.23 -0.04 3.11
C GLU A 18 12.61 0.63 4.33
N ARG A 19 13.16 0.40 5.51
CA ARG A 19 12.72 0.99 6.79
C ARG A 19 11.20 0.92 6.97
N SER A 20 10.62 -0.26 6.73
CA SER A 20 9.17 -0.42 6.73
C SER A 20 8.76 -1.69 7.47
N VAL A 21 7.49 -1.72 7.87
CA VAL A 21 6.88 -2.89 8.49
C VAL A 21 5.78 -3.40 7.54
N ILE A 22 5.87 -4.67 7.18
CA ILE A 22 4.91 -5.30 6.28
C ILE A 22 4.11 -6.33 7.09
N GLY A 23 2.82 -6.08 7.22
CA GLY A 23 1.92 -6.90 8.02
C GLY A 23 1.57 -8.24 7.37
N VAL A 24 0.82 -9.06 8.10
CA VAL A 24 0.50 -10.43 7.66
C VAL A 24 -0.28 -10.44 6.34
N ARG A 25 -0.03 -11.46 5.53
CA ARG A 25 -0.74 -11.70 4.26
C ARG A 25 -0.70 -10.52 3.28
N SER A 26 0.32 -9.68 3.35
CA SER A 26 0.49 -8.60 2.38
C SER A 26 0.91 -9.16 1.03
N ILE A 27 0.36 -8.60 -0.03
CA ILE A 27 0.75 -8.95 -1.40
C ILE A 27 1.33 -7.69 -2.03
N ILE A 28 2.59 -7.76 -2.44
CA ILE A 28 3.31 -6.63 -3.02
C ILE A 28 3.80 -7.07 -4.40
N GLN A 29 3.30 -6.42 -5.42
CA GLN A 29 3.57 -6.77 -6.81
C GLN A 29 4.94 -6.26 -7.27
N SER A 30 5.36 -6.69 -8.45
CA SER A 30 6.67 -6.37 -9.02
C SER A 30 6.91 -4.87 -9.16
N GLY A 31 8.11 -4.43 -8.86
CA GLY A 31 8.54 -3.05 -9.08
C GLY A 31 8.03 -2.05 -8.06
N ALA A 32 7.30 -2.48 -7.04
CA ALA A 32 6.85 -1.58 -5.99
C ALA A 32 8.01 -1.14 -5.10
N THR A 33 8.00 0.12 -4.68
CA THR A 33 8.96 0.69 -3.75
C THR A 33 8.22 1.17 -2.52
N ILE A 34 8.60 0.67 -1.35
CA ILE A 34 7.98 1.02 -0.08
C ILE A 34 9.07 1.51 0.86
N ARG A 35 8.94 2.74 1.36
CA ARG A 35 9.93 3.35 2.25
C ARG A 35 9.25 4.00 3.44
N ASN A 36 9.87 3.86 4.62
CA ASN A 36 9.44 4.57 5.84
C ASN A 36 7.95 4.42 6.11
N SER A 37 7.38 3.24 5.85
CA SER A 37 5.94 3.03 5.86
C SER A 37 5.54 1.79 6.65
N VAL A 38 4.26 1.74 7.01
CA VAL A 38 3.65 0.58 7.64
C VAL A 38 2.52 0.09 6.75
N VAL A 39 2.61 -1.16 6.30
CA VAL A 39 1.55 -1.82 5.57
C VAL A 39 0.95 -2.85 6.51
N MET A 40 -0.31 -2.68 6.89
CA MET A 40 -0.93 -3.52 7.93
C MET A 40 -1.36 -4.89 7.43
N GLY A 41 -1.36 -5.10 6.11
CA GLY A 41 -1.63 -6.40 5.53
C GLY A 41 -3.09 -6.66 5.24
N ALA A 42 -3.50 -7.92 5.40
CA ALA A 42 -4.86 -8.31 5.07
C ALA A 42 -5.37 -9.33 6.09
N ASP A 43 -6.69 -9.35 6.28
CA ASP A 43 -7.35 -10.32 7.15
C ASP A 43 -7.52 -11.67 6.46
N TYR A 44 -7.45 -11.71 5.13
CA TYR A 44 -7.66 -12.92 4.34
C TYR A 44 -6.96 -12.78 3.00
N TYR A 45 -6.77 -13.92 2.31
CA TYR A 45 -6.34 -13.90 0.91
C TYR A 45 -7.57 -13.88 0.01
N GLU A 46 -7.52 -13.10 -1.06
CA GLU A 46 -8.54 -13.17 -2.08
C GLU A 46 -8.36 -14.43 -2.92
N LEU A 47 -9.44 -15.19 -3.08
CA LEU A 47 -9.43 -16.34 -3.96
C LEU A 47 -9.49 -15.88 -5.41
N SER A 48 -8.88 -16.66 -6.32
CA SER A 48 -8.90 -16.33 -7.75
C SER A 48 -10.32 -16.18 -8.29
N SER A 49 -11.26 -16.95 -7.77
CA SER A 49 -12.66 -16.87 -8.15
C SER A 49 -13.36 -15.58 -7.73
N ASP A 50 -12.80 -14.88 -6.74
CA ASP A 50 -13.35 -13.62 -6.26
C ASP A 50 -12.81 -12.42 -7.04
N ARG A 51 -11.88 -12.67 -7.96
CA ARG A 51 -11.27 -11.61 -8.75
C ARG A 51 -11.96 -11.49 -10.10
N THR A 52 -12.31 -10.27 -10.46
CA THR A 52 -12.72 -9.97 -11.82
C THR A 52 -11.66 -9.07 -12.46
N ALA A 53 -11.67 -8.95 -13.77
CA ALA A 53 -10.73 -8.07 -14.47
C ALA A 53 -10.86 -6.60 -14.04
N GLU A 54 -12.00 -6.24 -13.51
CA GLU A 54 -12.30 -4.86 -13.11
C GLU A 54 -11.97 -4.59 -11.64
N LYS A 55 -11.76 -5.63 -10.85
CA LYS A 55 -11.53 -5.49 -9.42
C LYS A 55 -10.06 -5.36 -9.11
N ILE A 56 -9.70 -4.31 -8.38
CA ILE A 56 -8.34 -4.09 -7.91
C ILE A 56 -8.06 -5.07 -6.77
N PRO A 57 -7.00 -5.88 -6.84
CA PRO A 57 -6.69 -6.84 -5.78
C PRO A 57 -6.29 -6.16 -4.47
N ILE A 58 -6.53 -6.84 -3.36
CA ILE A 58 -6.01 -6.40 -2.06
C ILE A 58 -4.48 -6.44 -2.12
N GLY A 59 -3.85 -5.38 -1.65
CA GLY A 59 -2.39 -5.27 -1.60
C GLY A 59 -1.87 -4.09 -2.39
N ILE A 60 -0.57 -4.16 -2.69
CA ILE A 60 0.15 -3.08 -3.38
C ILE A 60 0.40 -3.51 -4.82
N GLY A 61 -0.07 -2.71 -5.77
CA GLY A 61 0.07 -3.00 -7.19
C GLY A 61 1.49 -2.82 -7.73
N ARG A 62 1.65 -3.07 -9.02
CA ARG A 62 2.95 -2.99 -9.69
C ARG A 62 3.42 -1.55 -9.79
N ASN A 63 4.74 -1.37 -9.65
CA ASN A 63 5.39 -0.07 -9.87
C ASN A 63 4.83 1.06 -9.00
N CYS A 64 4.26 0.72 -7.85
CA CYS A 64 3.81 1.73 -6.89
C CYS A 64 5.01 2.31 -6.14
N VAL A 65 4.88 3.57 -5.72
CA VAL A 65 5.83 4.22 -4.83
C VAL A 65 5.08 4.64 -3.57
N ILE A 66 5.50 4.13 -2.43
CA ILE A 66 4.87 4.42 -1.15
C ILE A 66 5.95 4.90 -0.19
N ASP A 67 5.77 6.12 0.32
CA ASP A 67 6.73 6.78 1.19
C ASP A 67 6.01 7.48 2.33
N ARG A 68 6.44 7.24 3.55
CA ARG A 68 5.89 7.84 4.77
C ARG A 68 4.37 7.71 4.83
N ALA A 69 3.90 6.46 4.73
CA ALA A 69 2.47 6.17 4.73
C ALA A 69 2.13 5.01 5.66
N ILE A 70 0.88 5.00 6.09
CA ILE A 70 0.29 3.88 6.81
C ILE A 70 -0.83 3.35 5.92
N ILE A 71 -0.70 2.10 5.48
CA ILE A 71 -1.70 1.43 4.65
C ILE A 71 -2.46 0.47 5.54
N ASP A 72 -3.71 0.79 5.85
CA ASP A 72 -4.52 -0.03 6.74
C ASP A 72 -4.94 -1.35 6.06
N LYS A 73 -5.60 -2.21 6.81
CA LYS A 73 -5.91 -3.58 6.35
C LYS A 73 -6.85 -3.59 5.14
N ASN A 74 -6.62 -4.56 4.28
CA ASN A 74 -7.48 -4.84 3.13
C ASN A 74 -7.57 -3.69 2.12
N ALA A 75 -6.61 -2.77 2.14
CA ALA A 75 -6.56 -1.70 1.16
C ALA A 75 -6.19 -2.27 -0.21
N ARG A 76 -6.77 -1.68 -1.25
CA ARG A 76 -6.57 -2.08 -2.63
C ARG A 76 -5.87 -0.95 -3.36
N ILE A 77 -4.57 -1.12 -3.60
CA ILE A 77 -3.74 -0.13 -4.27
C ILE A 77 -3.44 -0.64 -5.68
N ALA A 78 -3.96 0.05 -6.67
CA ALA A 78 -3.78 -0.36 -8.06
C ALA A 78 -2.35 -0.08 -8.57
N ASP A 79 -2.07 -0.46 -9.80
CA ASP A 79 -0.74 -0.30 -10.38
C ASP A 79 -0.38 1.17 -10.60
N GLY A 80 0.89 1.51 -10.43
CA GLY A 80 1.41 2.84 -10.74
C GLY A 80 0.98 3.95 -9.79
N VAL A 81 0.48 3.63 -8.62
CA VAL A 81 0.07 4.62 -7.63
C VAL A 81 1.28 5.19 -6.91
N VAL A 82 1.29 6.51 -6.72
CA VAL A 82 2.33 7.19 -5.95
C VAL A 82 1.69 7.78 -4.70
N ILE A 83 2.19 7.36 -3.54
CA ILE A 83 1.70 7.81 -2.23
C ILE A 83 2.88 8.41 -1.47
N THR A 84 2.85 9.73 -1.28
CA THR A 84 3.88 10.42 -0.52
C THR A 84 3.32 11.72 0.03
N PRO A 85 3.69 12.13 1.27
CA PRO A 85 3.26 13.42 1.81
C PRO A 85 4.11 14.59 1.28
N GLU A 86 5.12 14.33 0.48
CA GLU A 86 6.01 15.37 -0.01
C GLU A 86 5.26 16.44 -0.82
N GLY A 87 5.51 17.70 -0.49
CA GLY A 87 4.84 18.82 -1.17
C GLY A 87 3.39 19.02 -0.77
N LYS A 88 2.92 18.36 0.28
CA LYS A 88 1.53 18.42 0.72
C LYS A 88 1.40 18.98 2.12
N PRO A 89 0.21 19.48 2.53
CA PRO A 89 -0.01 19.93 3.91
C PRO A 89 0.24 18.82 4.92
N GLU A 90 0.62 19.17 6.12
CA GLU A 90 0.81 18.21 7.21
C GLU A 90 -0.51 17.54 7.63
N ASN A 91 -1.62 18.20 7.43
CA ASN A 91 -2.94 17.69 7.77
C ASN A 91 -3.90 17.98 6.61
N PHE A 92 -4.53 16.93 6.11
CA PHE A 92 -5.43 17.04 4.97
C PHE A 92 -6.40 15.86 4.95
N ASP A 93 -7.65 16.11 4.60
CA ASP A 93 -8.67 15.08 4.47
C ASP A 93 -9.11 14.98 3.01
N ALA A 94 -9.04 13.79 2.44
CA ALA A 94 -9.56 13.50 1.11
C ALA A 94 -10.56 12.34 1.20
N GLU A 95 -11.17 12.00 0.07
CA GLU A 95 -12.18 10.95 0.02
C GLU A 95 -11.61 9.56 0.34
N ASN A 96 -10.43 9.25 -0.20
CA ASN A 96 -9.84 7.92 -0.10
C ASN A 96 -8.62 7.85 0.81
N TYR A 97 -8.19 8.97 1.37
CA TYR A 97 -7.01 9.02 2.21
C TYR A 97 -7.05 10.28 3.06
N TYR A 98 -6.16 10.34 4.04
CA TYR A 98 -5.93 11.57 4.78
C TYR A 98 -4.45 11.67 5.15
N ILE A 99 -4.02 12.87 5.55
CA ILE A 99 -2.65 13.13 5.97
C ILE A 99 -2.70 13.66 7.40
N ARG A 100 -1.87 13.08 8.26
CA ARG A 100 -1.75 13.49 9.66
C ARG A 100 -0.28 13.61 10.03
N ASP A 101 0.13 14.78 10.47
CA ASP A 101 1.52 15.05 10.87
C ASP A 101 2.54 14.64 9.79
N GLY A 102 2.21 14.88 8.54
CA GLY A 102 3.08 14.56 7.41
C GLY A 102 3.14 13.08 7.05
N ILE A 103 2.18 12.29 7.50
CA ILE A 103 2.08 10.87 7.16
C ILE A 103 0.76 10.64 6.43
N VAL A 104 0.84 10.02 5.26
CA VAL A 104 -0.36 9.66 4.50
C VAL A 104 -0.99 8.42 5.12
N VAL A 105 -2.28 8.44 5.36
CA VAL A 105 -3.01 7.28 5.88
C VAL A 105 -4.05 6.83 4.87
N ILE A 106 -3.95 5.58 4.47
CA ILE A 106 -4.92 4.92 3.59
C ILE A 106 -5.81 4.08 4.48
N PRO A 107 -7.10 4.43 4.62
CA PRO A 107 -7.97 3.74 5.57
C PRO A 107 -8.29 2.30 5.16
N LYS A 108 -8.78 1.54 6.12
CA LYS A 108 -9.16 0.14 5.93
C LYS A 108 -10.17 0.01 4.78
N ASN A 109 -9.95 -0.98 3.93
CA ASN A 109 -10.80 -1.29 2.79
C ASN A 109 -10.84 -0.20 1.70
N ALA A 110 -9.96 0.79 1.75
CA ALA A 110 -9.92 1.82 0.73
C ALA A 110 -9.41 1.27 -0.60
N THR A 111 -9.85 1.88 -1.69
CA THR A 111 -9.40 1.52 -3.04
C THR A 111 -8.79 2.75 -3.69
N ILE A 112 -7.55 2.61 -4.13
CA ILE A 112 -6.83 3.69 -4.82
C ILE A 112 -6.66 3.27 -6.28
N PRO A 113 -7.25 4.01 -7.24
CA PRO A 113 -7.22 3.61 -8.64
C PRO A 113 -5.84 3.76 -9.27
N ALA A 114 -5.63 3.06 -10.39
CA ALA A 114 -4.35 3.06 -11.10
C ALA A 114 -3.90 4.46 -11.49
N GLY A 115 -2.60 4.71 -11.36
CA GLY A 115 -1.98 5.97 -11.74
C GLY A 115 -2.32 7.15 -10.84
N PHE A 116 -2.99 6.92 -9.72
CA PHE A 116 -3.35 7.98 -8.79
C PHE A 116 -2.12 8.51 -8.05
N TRP A 117 -2.02 9.82 -7.95
CA TRP A 117 -0.93 10.48 -7.23
C TRP A 117 -1.51 11.24 -6.04
N ILE A 118 -1.03 10.89 -4.88
CA ILE A 118 -1.42 11.56 -3.63
C ILE A 118 -0.40 12.61 -3.25
#